data_99017bcabfc4dc80cab5bcd704a9543f
#
_entry.id   99017bcabfc4dc80cab5bcd704a9543f
#
_cell.length_a   1.000
_cell.length_b   1.000
_cell.length_c   1.000
_cell.angle_alpha   90.00
_cell.angle_beta   90.00
_cell.angle_gamma   90.00
#
_symmetry.space_group_name_H-M   'P 1'
#
loop_
_entity.id
_entity.type
_entity.pdbx_description
1 polymer ?
#
loop_
_entity_poly.entity_id
_entity_poly.type
_entity_poly.pdbx_seq_one_letter_code
_entity_poly.pdbx_strand_id
1 'polypeptide(L)'
;MLTKKQHELLTLLNDRIKDTGVPPSFDEMKDALGLKSKSGIHRLISGLEERGFIRRLPHRARALEILKLPENMSGETLAQGSGKKVDGNVIRGDFRNERISEQPTNESGESVELPMLGRIAAGTPIAGISDPSSFVGVPASMLGGGEHFALEIDGDSMIEAGIFDGDTVIIERTNRVENGTICVALVDGEEATLKRLRRKNNSIALEPANKDYETRIFGPDRVQVQGRLVGLIRKY
;
A
#
# COMPACT_ATOMS: atom_id res chain seq x y z
N MET A 1 -25.92 1.21 20.27
CA MET A 1 -26.92 0.44 19.51
C MET A 1 -27.01 1.00 18.09
N LEU A 2 -27.18 0.14 17.08
CA LEU A 2 -27.42 0.55 15.70
C LEU A 2 -28.89 0.94 15.49
N THR A 3 -29.16 1.90 14.64
CA THR A 3 -30.51 2.17 14.19
C THR A 3 -31.01 1.08 13.25
N LYS A 4 -32.33 0.91 13.09
CA LYS A 4 -32.91 -0.09 12.18
C LYS A 4 -32.32 0.00 10.76
N LYS A 5 -32.20 1.22 10.22
CA LYS A 5 -31.62 1.46 8.88
C LYS A 5 -30.12 1.19 8.80
N GLN A 6 -29.36 1.42 9.86
CA GLN A 6 -27.94 1.04 9.93
C GLN A 6 -27.77 -0.49 9.95
N HIS A 7 -28.63 -1.18 10.65
CA HIS A 7 -28.65 -2.64 10.69
C HIS A 7 -28.99 -3.23 9.31
N GLU A 8 -30.05 -2.73 8.66
CA GLU A 8 -30.44 -3.13 7.29
C GLU A 8 -29.30 -2.92 6.29
N LEU A 9 -28.60 -1.79 6.37
CA LEU A 9 -27.46 -1.50 5.49
C LEU A 9 -26.29 -2.47 5.74
N LEU A 10 -25.99 -2.76 7.00
CA LEU A 10 -24.88 -3.65 7.36
C LEU A 10 -25.15 -5.09 6.91
N THR A 11 -26.42 -5.56 7.03
CA THR A 11 -26.86 -6.85 6.50
C THR A 11 -26.67 -6.92 4.99
N LEU A 12 -27.17 -5.92 4.25
CA LEU A 12 -27.04 -5.84 2.80
C LEU A 12 -25.57 -5.88 2.35
N LEU A 13 -24.70 -5.13 3.03
CA LEU A 13 -23.26 -5.11 2.76
C LEU A 13 -22.64 -6.49 2.99
N ASN A 14 -22.96 -7.15 4.11
CA ASN A 14 -22.44 -8.47 4.46
C ASN A 14 -22.86 -9.53 3.43
N ASP A 15 -24.12 -9.56 3.04
CA ASP A 15 -24.64 -10.55 2.11
C ASP A 15 -24.02 -10.34 0.71
N ARG A 16 -23.96 -9.12 0.22
CA ARG A 16 -23.38 -8.82 -1.09
C ARG A 16 -21.87 -9.12 -1.14
N ILE A 17 -21.14 -8.79 -0.08
CA ILE A 17 -19.69 -9.10 -0.01
C ILE A 17 -19.47 -10.61 0.03
N LYS A 18 -20.32 -11.38 0.72
CA LYS A 18 -20.25 -12.85 0.74
C LYS A 18 -20.56 -13.47 -0.62
N ASP A 19 -21.56 -12.93 -1.33
CA ASP A 19 -22.02 -13.49 -2.61
C ASP A 19 -21.13 -13.13 -3.79
N THR A 20 -20.65 -11.88 -3.86
CA THR A 20 -19.98 -11.33 -5.04
C THR A 20 -18.53 -10.89 -4.78
N GLY A 21 -18.09 -10.86 -3.51
CA GLY A 21 -16.78 -10.33 -3.11
C GLY A 21 -16.64 -8.81 -3.23
N VAL A 22 -17.69 -8.10 -3.69
CA VAL A 22 -17.66 -6.65 -3.95
C VAL A 22 -18.83 -5.96 -3.25
N PRO A 23 -18.60 -4.88 -2.50
CA PRO A 23 -19.67 -4.10 -1.91
C PRO A 23 -20.59 -3.47 -2.97
N PRO A 24 -21.91 -3.35 -2.69
CA PRO A 24 -22.85 -2.70 -3.60
C PRO A 24 -22.52 -1.21 -3.78
N SER A 25 -22.95 -0.64 -4.90
CA SER A 25 -22.84 0.80 -5.17
C SER A 25 -23.80 1.61 -4.30
N PHE A 26 -23.56 2.92 -4.20
CA PHE A 26 -24.46 3.81 -3.45
C PHE A 26 -25.89 3.84 -4.02
N ASP A 27 -26.04 3.64 -5.33
CA ASP A 27 -27.35 3.54 -5.98
C ASP A 27 -28.06 2.25 -5.59
N GLU A 28 -27.37 1.11 -5.66
CA GLU A 28 -27.89 -0.18 -5.22
C GLU A 28 -28.29 -0.19 -3.75
N MET A 29 -27.46 0.41 -2.86
CA MET A 29 -27.78 0.58 -1.45
C MET A 29 -29.01 1.46 -1.23
N LYS A 30 -29.10 2.58 -1.99
CA LYS A 30 -30.25 3.50 -1.92
C LYS A 30 -31.54 2.78 -2.30
N ASP A 31 -31.53 2.05 -3.40
CA ASP A 31 -32.71 1.36 -3.93
C ASP A 31 -33.11 0.19 -3.02
N ALA A 32 -32.16 -0.61 -2.52
CA ALA A 32 -32.42 -1.71 -1.60
C ALA A 32 -32.99 -1.24 -0.24
N LEU A 33 -32.57 -0.08 0.25
CA LEU A 33 -33.05 0.48 1.52
C LEU A 33 -34.29 1.38 1.38
N GLY A 34 -34.78 1.60 0.15
CA GLY A 34 -35.92 2.45 -0.18
C GLY A 34 -35.69 3.92 0.17
N LEU A 35 -34.44 4.41 0.04
CA LEU A 35 -34.09 5.79 0.36
C LEU A 35 -34.22 6.68 -0.87
N LYS A 36 -34.72 7.91 -0.65
CA LYS A 36 -34.95 8.89 -1.73
C LYS A 36 -33.67 9.56 -2.26
N SER A 37 -32.58 9.54 -1.48
CA SER A 37 -31.34 10.23 -1.86
C SER A 37 -30.08 9.47 -1.43
N LYS A 38 -28.99 9.65 -2.20
CA LYS A 38 -27.64 9.14 -1.87
C LYS A 38 -27.08 9.74 -0.57
N SER A 39 -27.50 10.96 -0.20
CA SER A 39 -27.10 11.62 1.05
C SER A 39 -27.52 10.82 2.29
N GLY A 40 -28.66 10.11 2.21
CA GLY A 40 -29.11 9.20 3.26
C GLY A 40 -28.15 8.04 3.46
N ILE A 41 -27.67 7.43 2.36
CA ILE A 41 -26.66 6.35 2.40
C ILE A 41 -25.35 6.87 3.00
N HIS A 42 -24.87 8.05 2.58
CA HIS A 42 -23.65 8.63 3.14
C HIS A 42 -23.72 8.79 4.66
N ARG A 43 -24.85 9.29 5.20
CA ARG A 43 -25.05 9.42 6.66
C ARG A 43 -25.04 8.07 7.37
N LEU A 44 -25.67 7.05 6.78
CA LEU A 44 -25.69 5.70 7.37
C LEU A 44 -24.30 5.09 7.39
N ILE A 45 -23.53 5.22 6.29
CA ILE A 45 -22.16 4.73 6.18
C ILE A 45 -21.27 5.45 7.20
N SER A 46 -21.29 6.79 7.26
CA SER A 46 -20.51 7.54 8.25
C SER A 46 -20.85 7.15 9.68
N GLY A 47 -22.13 6.98 10.00
CA GLY A 47 -22.53 6.53 11.32
C GLY A 47 -22.16 5.08 11.65
N LEU A 48 -21.99 4.19 10.67
CA LEU A 48 -21.45 2.84 10.85
C LEU A 48 -19.94 2.86 11.02
N GLU A 49 -19.24 3.72 10.29
CA GLU A 49 -17.80 3.93 10.35
C GLU A 49 -17.37 4.53 11.71
N GLU A 50 -18.03 5.59 12.18
CA GLU A 50 -17.80 6.21 13.50
C GLU A 50 -17.99 5.22 14.66
N ARG A 51 -18.86 4.23 14.49
CA ARG A 51 -19.12 3.18 15.48
C ARG A 51 -18.22 1.95 15.31
N GLY A 52 -17.32 1.95 14.33
CA GLY A 52 -16.36 0.87 14.07
C GLY A 52 -16.97 -0.42 13.54
N PHE A 53 -18.14 -0.37 12.86
CA PHE A 53 -18.73 -1.54 12.21
C PHE A 53 -18.20 -1.75 10.79
N ILE A 54 -17.86 -0.66 10.09
CA ILE A 54 -17.28 -0.67 8.75
C ILE A 54 -16.09 0.30 8.67
N ARG A 55 -15.26 0.12 7.66
CA ARG A 55 -14.15 1.00 7.31
C ARG A 55 -14.18 1.29 5.81
N ARG A 56 -13.91 2.54 5.42
CA ARG A 56 -13.66 2.90 4.03
C ARG A 56 -12.20 2.64 3.71
N LEU A 57 -11.96 1.90 2.65
CA LEU A 57 -10.60 1.72 2.14
C LEU A 57 -10.31 2.85 1.14
N PRO A 58 -9.24 3.63 1.34
CA PRO A 58 -8.88 4.69 0.40
C PRO A 58 -8.51 4.10 -0.97
N HIS A 59 -8.73 4.88 -2.02
CA HIS A 59 -8.32 4.61 -3.40
C HIS A 59 -9.00 3.43 -4.15
N ARG A 60 -10.10 2.89 -3.65
CA ARG A 60 -10.94 1.94 -4.42
C ARG A 60 -12.37 2.46 -4.51
N ALA A 61 -12.87 2.59 -5.71
CA ALA A 61 -14.31 2.80 -5.92
C ALA A 61 -15.08 1.62 -5.27
N ARG A 62 -16.04 1.93 -4.38
CA ARG A 62 -16.86 0.96 -3.63
C ARG A 62 -16.13 0.18 -2.53
N ALA A 63 -15.03 0.68 -1.98
CA ALA A 63 -14.25 -0.03 -0.95
C ALA A 63 -14.81 0.20 0.46
N LEU A 64 -15.73 -0.66 0.88
CA LEU A 64 -16.22 -0.75 2.24
C LEU A 64 -15.83 -2.12 2.81
N GLU A 65 -15.22 -2.13 3.97
CA GLU A 65 -14.86 -3.33 4.71
C GLU A 65 -15.69 -3.43 5.98
N ILE A 66 -16.21 -4.61 6.30
CA ILE A 66 -16.95 -4.87 7.53
C ILE A 66 -15.96 -5.30 8.60
N LEU A 67 -15.86 -4.52 9.68
CA LEU A 67 -14.98 -4.81 10.82
C LEU A 67 -15.68 -5.63 11.91
N LYS A 68 -16.98 -5.39 12.11
CA LYS A 68 -17.78 -6.05 13.16
C LYS A 68 -19.21 -6.26 12.68
N LEU A 69 -19.80 -7.39 13.09
CA LEU A 69 -21.23 -7.65 12.96
C LEU A 69 -21.89 -7.52 14.34
N PRO A 70 -23.13 -7.03 14.43
CA PRO A 70 -23.90 -7.05 15.68
C PRO A 70 -24.09 -8.47 16.19
N GLU A 71 -24.13 -8.66 17.51
CA GLU A 71 -24.26 -9.97 18.15
C GLU A 71 -25.48 -10.77 17.67
N ASN A 72 -26.54 -10.10 17.26
CA ASN A 72 -27.75 -10.72 16.70
C ASN A 72 -27.59 -11.29 15.28
N MET A 73 -26.46 -11.03 14.62
CA MET A 73 -26.10 -11.57 13.30
C MET A 73 -24.95 -12.56 13.37
N SER A 74 -24.39 -12.79 14.56
CA SER A 74 -23.30 -13.74 14.80
C SER A 74 -23.81 -15.19 14.98
N GLY A 75 -25.10 -15.42 14.84
CA GLY A 75 -25.74 -16.71 14.95
C GLY A 75 -25.79 -17.47 13.64
N GLU A 76 -24.64 -17.85 13.14
CA GLU A 76 -24.39 -19.00 12.27
C GLU A 76 -22.95 -18.92 11.80
N THR A 77 -22.07 -19.59 12.52
CA THR A 77 -21.32 -20.63 11.85
C THR A 77 -19.99 -20.87 12.51
N LEU A 78 -19.93 -21.82 13.35
CA LEU A 78 -18.85 -22.80 13.36
C LEU A 78 -19.49 -24.13 13.81
N ALA A 79 -20.08 -24.86 12.87
CA ALA A 79 -20.42 -26.26 13.06
C ALA A 79 -20.24 -26.98 11.73
N GLN A 80 -19.18 -27.74 11.70
CA GLN A 80 -19.05 -29.11 11.18
C GLN A 80 -19.64 -29.44 9.81
N GLY A 81 -18.72 -29.92 8.99
CA GLY A 81 -18.97 -30.59 7.75
C GLY A 81 -19.94 -31.76 7.85
N SER A 82 -20.72 -31.90 6.83
CA SER A 82 -21.35 -33.14 6.45
C SER A 82 -21.27 -33.26 4.93
N GLY A 83 -20.69 -34.36 4.48
CA GLY A 83 -20.33 -34.60 3.11
C GLY A 83 -21.49 -34.67 2.14
N LYS A 84 -21.25 -34.16 0.95
CA LYS A 84 -21.86 -34.66 -0.27
C LYS A 84 -20.76 -34.95 -1.28
N LYS A 85 -20.74 -36.23 -1.71
CA LYS A 85 -19.91 -36.71 -2.81
C LYS A 85 -20.19 -35.91 -4.07
N VAL A 86 -19.14 -35.36 -4.64
CA VAL A 86 -19.12 -35.00 -6.06
C VAL A 86 -17.96 -35.75 -6.66
N ASP A 87 -18.27 -36.72 -7.52
CA ASP A 87 -17.31 -37.42 -8.37
C ASP A 87 -16.72 -36.43 -9.37
N GLY A 88 -15.41 -36.40 -9.48
CA GLY A 88 -14.73 -35.64 -10.52
C GLY A 88 -13.28 -35.34 -10.15
N ASN A 89 -12.39 -36.28 -10.52
CA ASN A 89 -10.96 -36.11 -10.79
C ASN A 89 -10.15 -35.13 -9.89
N VAL A 90 -10.13 -35.38 -8.59
CA VAL A 90 -9.25 -34.72 -7.64
C VAL A 90 -8.08 -35.65 -7.34
N ILE A 91 -6.90 -35.30 -7.80
CA ILE A 91 -5.64 -35.95 -7.37
C ILE A 91 -5.45 -35.64 -5.89
N ARG A 92 -5.72 -36.61 -5.02
CA ARG A 92 -5.39 -36.52 -3.60
C ARG A 92 -3.89 -36.70 -3.45
N GLY A 93 -3.14 -35.62 -3.34
CA GLY A 93 -1.81 -35.63 -2.76
C GLY A 93 -1.93 -35.84 -1.25
N ASP A 94 -1.39 -36.95 -0.74
CA ASP A 94 -1.23 -37.17 0.70
C ASP A 94 -0.12 -36.22 1.20
N PHE A 95 -0.51 -35.02 1.56
CA PHE A 95 0.35 -34.15 2.37
C PHE A 95 0.19 -34.60 3.84
N ARG A 96 0.83 -35.69 4.20
CA ARG A 96 1.08 -36.00 5.60
C ARG A 96 1.99 -34.93 6.15
N ASN A 97 1.39 -34.03 6.94
CA ASN A 97 2.14 -33.18 7.84
C ASN A 97 3.05 -34.05 8.71
N GLU A 98 4.33 -34.09 8.41
CA GLU A 98 5.31 -34.24 9.46
C GLU A 98 5.05 -33.09 10.43
N ARG A 99 4.70 -33.43 11.65
CA ARG A 99 4.56 -32.46 12.74
C ARG A 99 5.95 -31.85 12.97
N ILE A 100 6.22 -30.79 12.23
CA ILE A 100 7.17 -29.80 12.68
C ILE A 100 6.50 -29.21 13.90
N SER A 101 7.09 -29.42 15.06
CA SER A 101 6.71 -28.79 16.31
C SER A 101 6.71 -27.28 16.06
N GLU A 102 5.53 -26.74 15.78
CA GLU A 102 5.30 -25.31 15.77
C GLU A 102 5.48 -24.81 17.20
N GLN A 103 6.70 -24.41 17.50
CA GLN A 103 6.82 -23.28 18.40
C GLN A 103 6.11 -22.14 17.68
N PRO A 104 5.14 -21.43 18.30
CA PRO A 104 4.60 -20.24 17.71
C PRO A 104 5.72 -19.19 17.67
N THR A 105 6.47 -19.17 16.58
CA THR A 105 7.15 -17.95 16.21
C THR A 105 6.01 -17.00 15.82
N ASN A 106 5.72 -16.07 16.70
CA ASN A 106 4.94 -14.87 16.40
C ASN A 106 5.71 -14.03 15.36
N GLU A 107 5.85 -14.57 14.16
CA GLU A 107 6.10 -13.79 12.96
C GLU A 107 4.75 -13.41 12.33
N SER A 108 3.90 -12.77 13.11
CA SER A 108 3.01 -11.77 12.56
C SER A 108 3.95 -10.70 12.03
N GLY A 109 4.15 -10.68 10.72
CA GLY A 109 5.00 -9.71 10.06
C GLY A 109 4.52 -8.31 10.46
N GLU A 110 5.20 -7.71 11.43
CA GLU A 110 4.92 -6.34 11.87
C GLU A 110 5.04 -5.45 10.63
N SER A 111 3.93 -4.88 10.25
CA SER A 111 3.90 -3.87 9.20
C SER A 111 4.20 -2.53 9.84
N VAL A 112 5.21 -1.85 9.35
CA VAL A 112 5.58 -0.50 9.75
C VAL A 112 4.96 0.48 8.77
N GLU A 113 4.28 1.50 9.27
CA GLU A 113 3.76 2.58 8.43
C GLU A 113 4.86 3.62 8.17
N LEU A 114 5.25 3.77 6.90
CA LEU A 114 6.21 4.77 6.46
C LEU A 114 5.50 6.01 5.92
N PRO A 115 5.98 7.21 6.26
CA PRO A 115 5.44 8.43 5.68
C PRO A 115 5.73 8.49 4.17
N MET A 116 4.71 8.80 3.38
CA MET A 116 4.82 9.08 1.95
C MET A 116 5.11 10.57 1.78
N LEU A 117 6.34 10.92 1.43
CA LEU A 117 6.80 12.31 1.33
C LEU A 117 6.54 12.96 -0.05
N GLY A 118 5.77 12.32 -0.92
CA GLY A 118 5.38 12.87 -2.21
C GLY A 118 5.88 12.06 -3.40
N ARG A 119 5.95 12.74 -4.56
CA ARG A 119 6.42 12.17 -5.84
C ARG A 119 7.82 12.66 -6.16
N ILE A 120 8.59 11.82 -6.83
CA ILE A 120 9.92 12.15 -7.31
C ILE A 120 10.00 11.94 -8.82
N ALA A 121 10.16 13.05 -9.55
CA ALA A 121 10.38 13.07 -11.00
C ALA A 121 11.73 13.72 -11.31
N ALA A 122 12.30 13.41 -12.48
CA ALA A 122 13.49 14.11 -12.95
C ALA A 122 13.14 15.59 -13.23
N GLY A 123 13.82 16.51 -12.55
CA GLY A 123 13.66 17.96 -12.75
C GLY A 123 12.53 18.62 -11.95
N THR A 124 11.92 17.94 -11.01
CA THR A 124 10.84 18.51 -10.19
C THR A 124 11.39 19.16 -8.92
N PRO A 125 11.04 20.43 -8.62
CA PRO A 125 11.41 21.08 -7.36
C PRO A 125 10.79 20.37 -6.15
N ILE A 126 11.51 20.37 -5.01
CA ILE A 126 11.17 19.65 -3.77
C ILE A 126 9.92 20.19 -3.04
N ALA A 127 9.25 21.17 -3.55
CA ALA A 127 8.12 21.82 -2.86
C ALA A 127 7.04 20.87 -2.30
N GLY A 128 7.16 19.54 -2.51
CA GLY A 128 6.25 18.51 -2.05
C GLY A 128 6.81 17.46 -1.07
N ILE A 129 8.10 17.50 -0.68
CA ILE A 129 8.70 16.44 0.18
C ILE A 129 8.53 16.73 1.69
N SER A 130 7.83 17.80 2.06
CA SER A 130 7.89 18.34 3.43
C SER A 130 6.74 17.94 4.35
N ASP A 131 5.65 17.37 3.86
CA ASP A 131 4.51 17.01 4.70
C ASP A 131 3.94 15.64 4.30
N PRO A 132 3.93 14.64 5.20
CA PRO A 132 3.41 13.32 4.88
C PRO A 132 1.90 13.39 4.64
N SER A 133 1.51 13.38 3.36
CA SER A 133 0.10 13.40 2.96
C SER A 133 -0.59 12.04 3.14
N SER A 134 0.20 10.96 3.29
CA SER A 134 -0.26 9.59 3.44
C SER A 134 0.84 8.68 4.01
N PHE A 135 0.45 7.45 4.39
CA PHE A 135 1.37 6.42 4.88
C PHE A 135 1.24 5.16 4.03
N VAL A 136 2.33 4.40 3.93
CA VAL A 136 2.36 3.10 3.28
C VAL A 136 2.83 2.03 4.26
N GLY A 137 2.06 0.93 4.36
CA GLY A 137 2.43 -0.23 5.19
C GLY A 137 3.50 -1.07 4.49
N VAL A 138 4.62 -1.30 5.18
CA VAL A 138 5.77 -2.05 4.68
C VAL A 138 6.12 -3.14 5.68
N PRO A 139 6.39 -4.40 5.26
CA PRO A 139 6.89 -5.43 6.16
C PRO A 139 8.16 -4.97 6.88
N ALA A 140 8.21 -5.12 8.21
CA ALA A 140 9.38 -4.72 9.01
C ALA A 140 10.67 -5.41 8.53
N SER A 141 10.57 -6.62 7.96
CA SER A 141 11.69 -7.37 7.39
C SER A 141 12.35 -6.69 6.18
N MET A 142 11.67 -5.74 5.51
CA MET A 142 12.24 -4.95 4.41
C MET A 142 13.03 -3.74 4.91
N LEU A 143 12.91 -3.40 6.19
CA LEU A 143 13.52 -2.23 6.79
C LEU A 143 14.76 -2.61 7.58
N GLY A 144 15.84 -1.84 7.37
CA GLY A 144 17.02 -1.89 8.20
C GLY A 144 16.87 -1.03 9.45
N GLY A 145 17.98 -0.82 10.16
CA GLY A 145 18.02 0.19 11.21
C GLY A 145 17.96 1.60 10.62
N GLY A 146 17.36 2.55 11.35
CA GLY A 146 17.32 3.95 10.94
C GLY A 146 15.94 4.44 10.50
N GLU A 147 15.89 5.67 10.06
CA GLU A 147 14.66 6.34 9.60
C GLU A 147 14.39 6.02 8.13
N HIS A 148 13.15 5.67 7.82
CA HIS A 148 12.72 5.37 6.45
C HIS A 148 11.54 6.24 6.04
N PHE A 149 11.43 6.47 4.75
CA PHE A 149 10.29 7.14 4.12
C PHE A 149 10.02 6.55 2.74
N ALA A 150 8.86 6.83 2.19
CA ALA A 150 8.46 6.38 0.87
C ALA A 150 8.27 7.55 -0.09
N LEU A 151 8.52 7.30 -1.38
CA LEU A 151 8.26 8.22 -2.48
C LEU A 151 7.58 7.47 -3.62
N GLU A 152 6.67 8.13 -4.33
CA GLU A 152 6.09 7.64 -5.58
C GLU A 152 6.98 8.09 -6.75
N ILE A 153 7.29 7.18 -7.66
CA ILE A 153 8.07 7.48 -8.86
C ILE A 153 7.17 8.11 -9.92
N ASP A 154 7.64 9.20 -10.52
CA ASP A 154 7.00 9.85 -11.65
C ASP A 154 8.03 9.92 -12.79
N GLY A 155 7.79 9.12 -13.84
CA GLY A 155 8.64 8.99 -15.03
C GLY A 155 9.44 7.69 -15.11
N ASP A 156 10.27 7.61 -16.14
CA ASP A 156 10.89 6.38 -16.64
C ASP A 156 12.42 6.39 -16.61
N SER A 157 13.04 7.37 -15.94
CA SER A 157 14.51 7.54 -15.94
C SER A 157 15.29 6.38 -15.29
N MET A 158 14.61 5.43 -14.62
CA MET A 158 15.22 4.31 -13.90
C MET A 158 14.67 2.94 -14.34
N ILE A 159 14.04 2.85 -15.52
CA ILE A 159 13.38 1.62 -16.01
C ILE A 159 14.33 0.43 -16.18
N GLU A 160 15.56 0.65 -16.59
CA GLU A 160 16.56 -0.42 -16.74
C GLU A 160 17.09 -0.94 -15.39
N ALA A 161 16.78 -0.23 -14.29
CA ALA A 161 16.97 -0.71 -12.92
C ALA A 161 15.73 -1.41 -12.36
N GLY A 162 14.67 -1.60 -13.17
CA GLY A 162 13.40 -2.22 -12.78
C GLY A 162 12.48 -1.30 -12.00
N ILE A 163 12.74 0.02 -11.98
CA ILE A 163 11.92 1.03 -11.30
C ILE A 163 11.09 1.76 -12.36
N PHE A 164 9.76 1.67 -12.27
CA PHE A 164 8.82 2.20 -13.25
C PHE A 164 7.97 3.33 -12.67
N ASP A 165 7.33 4.05 -13.57
CA ASP A 165 6.33 5.05 -13.22
C ASP A 165 5.23 4.47 -12.33
N GLY A 166 4.83 5.22 -11.29
CA GLY A 166 3.85 4.77 -10.29
C GLY A 166 4.36 3.82 -9.21
N ASP A 167 5.62 3.38 -9.26
CA ASP A 167 6.21 2.57 -8.19
C ASP A 167 6.35 3.38 -6.90
N THR A 168 6.18 2.70 -5.77
CA THR A 168 6.51 3.23 -4.46
C THR A 168 7.89 2.74 -4.04
N VAL A 169 8.86 3.63 -3.93
CA VAL A 169 10.22 3.31 -3.47
C VAL A 169 10.37 3.58 -1.98
N ILE A 170 11.07 2.67 -1.29
CA ILE A 170 11.37 2.77 0.14
C ILE A 170 12.81 3.24 0.27
N ILE A 171 12.98 4.35 0.96
CA ILE A 171 14.24 5.07 1.11
C ILE A 171 14.67 5.04 2.58
N GLU A 172 15.87 4.55 2.85
CA GLU A 172 16.53 4.71 4.15
C GLU A 172 17.24 6.06 4.18
N ARG A 173 16.90 6.89 5.15
CA ARG A 173 17.49 8.23 5.30
C ARG A 173 18.98 8.13 5.63
N THR A 174 19.81 8.67 4.77
CA THR A 174 21.27 8.76 4.95
C THR A 174 21.85 9.88 4.11
N ASN A 175 22.92 10.48 4.58
CA ASN A 175 23.66 11.50 3.83
C ASN A 175 24.90 10.94 3.09
N ARG A 176 25.16 9.63 3.20
CA ARG A 176 26.30 8.94 2.58
C ARG A 176 25.88 7.65 1.93
N VAL A 177 26.33 7.43 0.72
CA VAL A 177 26.13 6.18 -0.02
C VAL A 177 27.42 5.79 -0.76
N GLU A 178 27.55 4.51 -1.02
CA GLU A 178 28.64 3.97 -1.82
C GLU A 178 28.45 4.23 -3.32
N ASN A 179 29.54 4.13 -4.08
CA ASN A 179 29.48 4.25 -5.54
C ASN A 179 28.63 3.13 -6.14
N GLY A 180 27.74 3.51 -7.04
CA GLY A 180 26.83 2.58 -7.70
C GLY A 180 25.49 2.40 -6.99
N THR A 181 25.31 2.98 -5.81
CA THR A 181 24.03 2.94 -5.07
C THR A 181 22.98 3.82 -5.75
N ILE A 182 21.75 3.33 -5.83
CA ILE A 182 20.60 4.13 -6.22
C ILE A 182 20.15 4.93 -4.99
N CYS A 183 20.07 6.24 -5.13
CA CYS A 183 19.75 7.13 -4.02
C CYS A 183 18.88 8.31 -4.47
N VAL A 184 18.21 8.90 -3.51
CA VAL A 184 17.58 10.21 -3.65
C VAL A 184 18.64 11.26 -3.41
N ALA A 185 18.89 12.08 -4.42
CA ALA A 185 19.81 13.18 -4.39
C ALA A 185 19.08 14.50 -4.59
N LEU A 186 19.48 15.49 -3.81
CA LEU A 186 19.04 16.87 -3.90
C LEU A 186 20.13 17.66 -4.62
N VAL A 187 19.80 18.25 -5.76
CA VAL A 187 20.69 19.07 -6.57
C VAL A 187 20.41 20.54 -6.33
N ASP A 188 21.44 21.31 -6.05
CA ASP A 188 21.41 22.77 -5.78
C ASP A 188 20.43 23.19 -4.67
N GLY A 189 20.01 22.25 -3.81
CA GLY A 189 19.02 22.51 -2.76
C GLY A 189 17.57 22.59 -3.26
N GLU A 190 17.31 22.37 -4.55
CA GLU A 190 16.01 22.60 -5.18
C GLU A 190 15.42 21.37 -5.87
N GLU A 191 16.23 20.58 -6.57
CA GLU A 191 15.76 19.47 -7.39
C GLU A 191 16.05 18.12 -6.73
N ALA A 192 15.00 17.37 -6.35
CA ALA A 192 15.15 15.98 -5.93
C ALA A 192 15.10 15.03 -7.13
N THR A 193 15.98 14.03 -7.14
CA THR A 193 15.98 13.02 -8.19
C THR A 193 16.44 11.67 -7.67
N LEU A 194 15.88 10.57 -8.22
CA LEU A 194 16.35 9.21 -7.96
C LEU A 194 17.28 8.78 -9.07
N LYS A 195 18.55 8.54 -8.75
CA LYS A 195 19.60 8.17 -9.72
C LYS A 195 20.62 7.23 -9.09
N ARG A 196 21.43 6.61 -9.93
CA ARG A 196 22.63 5.88 -9.49
C ARG A 196 23.74 6.89 -9.27
N LEU A 197 24.27 6.94 -8.07
CA LEU A 197 25.34 7.87 -7.73
C LEU A 197 26.71 7.27 -7.99
N ARG A 198 27.58 8.02 -8.69
CA ARG A 198 29.01 7.72 -8.80
C ARG A 198 29.84 8.93 -8.43
N ARG A 199 30.82 8.71 -7.57
CA ARG A 199 31.83 9.72 -7.20
C ARG A 199 33.13 9.37 -7.90
N LYS A 200 33.72 10.34 -8.59
CA LYS A 200 35.04 10.22 -9.18
C LYS A 200 35.80 11.53 -8.97
N ASN A 201 36.91 11.45 -8.26
CA ASN A 201 37.71 12.61 -7.87
C ASN A 201 36.86 13.68 -7.16
N ASN A 202 36.77 14.88 -7.74
CA ASN A 202 36.00 16.01 -7.22
C ASN A 202 34.66 16.21 -7.96
N SER A 203 34.04 15.13 -8.42
CA SER A 203 32.79 15.18 -9.18
C SER A 203 31.83 14.10 -8.72
N ILE A 204 30.54 14.40 -8.78
CA ILE A 204 29.43 13.44 -8.56
C ILE A 204 28.66 13.34 -9.88
N ALA A 205 28.56 12.11 -10.39
CA ALA A 205 27.71 11.76 -11.51
C ALA A 205 26.42 11.17 -10.98
N LEU A 206 25.28 11.66 -11.45
CA LEU A 206 23.96 11.12 -11.26
C LEU A 206 23.54 10.43 -12.55
N GLU A 207 23.65 9.10 -12.55
CA GLU A 207 23.41 8.26 -13.72
C GLU A 207 21.96 7.78 -13.74
N PRO A 208 21.19 8.04 -14.80
CA PRO A 208 19.91 7.39 -15.04
C PRO A 208 20.14 5.91 -15.37
N ALA A 209 19.13 5.09 -15.16
CA ALA A 209 19.06 3.72 -15.65
C ALA A 209 18.03 3.64 -16.79
N ASN A 210 18.23 4.48 -17.79
CA ASN A 210 17.50 4.55 -19.04
C ASN A 210 18.38 5.28 -20.06
N LYS A 211 18.63 4.62 -21.19
CA LYS A 211 19.52 5.12 -22.28
C LYS A 211 19.04 6.43 -22.93
N ASP A 212 17.75 6.75 -22.77
CA ASP A 212 17.17 7.97 -23.35
C ASP A 212 17.46 9.22 -22.51
N TYR A 213 18.12 9.04 -21.35
CA TYR A 213 18.50 10.11 -20.42
C TYR A 213 20.02 10.22 -20.29
N GLU A 214 20.52 11.44 -20.21
CA GLU A 214 21.94 11.71 -20.05
C GLU A 214 22.37 11.69 -18.57
N THR A 215 23.62 11.24 -18.35
CA THR A 215 24.28 11.35 -17.04
C THR A 215 24.63 12.82 -16.77
N ARG A 216 24.15 13.31 -15.61
CA ARG A 216 24.46 14.68 -15.16
C ARG A 216 25.64 14.66 -14.18
N ILE A 217 26.63 15.54 -14.39
CA ILE A 217 27.83 15.63 -13.56
C ILE A 217 27.85 16.97 -12.83
N PHE A 218 28.09 16.92 -11.52
CA PHE A 218 28.07 18.09 -10.64
C PHE A 218 29.33 18.15 -9.77
N GLY A 219 29.61 19.33 -9.24
CA GLY A 219 30.54 19.50 -8.11
C GLY A 219 29.96 18.84 -6.83
N PRO A 220 30.81 18.39 -5.91
CA PRO A 220 30.38 17.68 -4.71
C PRO A 220 29.51 18.52 -3.76
N ASP A 221 29.66 19.83 -3.80
CA ASP A 221 28.93 20.84 -3.04
C ASP A 221 27.49 21.07 -3.54
N ARG A 222 27.21 20.67 -4.77
CA ARG A 222 25.91 20.84 -5.43
C ARG A 222 24.95 19.66 -5.21
N VAL A 223 25.44 18.54 -4.72
CA VAL A 223 24.62 17.30 -4.55
C VAL A 223 24.61 16.86 -3.10
N GLN A 224 23.41 16.80 -2.53
CA GLN A 224 23.17 16.30 -1.19
C GLN A 224 22.38 14.98 -1.25
N VAL A 225 22.93 13.90 -0.71
CA VAL A 225 22.22 12.64 -0.61
C VAL A 225 21.18 12.75 0.50
N GLN A 226 19.94 12.39 0.20
CA GLN A 226 18.81 12.38 1.15
C GLN A 226 18.51 10.99 1.69
N GLY A 227 18.88 9.95 0.95
CA GLY A 227 18.68 8.57 1.37
C GLY A 227 19.02 7.57 0.26
N ARG A 228 19.15 6.29 0.63
CA ARG A 228 19.39 5.18 -0.29
C ARG A 228 18.15 4.35 -0.51
N LEU A 229 18.00 3.82 -1.70
CA LEU A 229 16.95 2.86 -2.04
C LEU A 229 17.20 1.55 -1.29
N VAL A 230 16.21 1.06 -0.55
CA VAL A 230 16.25 -0.23 0.17
C VAL A 230 15.17 -1.20 -0.27
N GLY A 231 14.08 -0.72 -0.87
CA GLY A 231 12.99 -1.54 -1.33
C GLY A 231 12.08 -0.83 -2.33
N LEU A 232 11.20 -1.61 -2.94
CA LEU A 232 10.21 -1.14 -3.90
C LEU A 232 8.91 -1.92 -3.73
N ILE A 233 7.79 -1.23 -3.82
CA ILE A 233 6.45 -1.81 -3.85
C ILE A 233 5.79 -1.42 -5.16
N ARG A 234 5.27 -2.40 -5.88
CA ARG A 234 4.49 -2.21 -7.11
C ARG A 234 3.11 -2.80 -6.95
N LYS A 235 2.11 -2.05 -7.37
CA LYS A 235 0.72 -2.51 -7.46
C LYS A 235 0.36 -2.70 -8.93
N TYR A 236 -0.28 -3.82 -9.25
CA TYR A 236 -0.76 -4.14 -10.60
C TYR A 236 -2.27 -3.98 -10.69
#